data_6d4f6332660454cc3fcf669553cb7461
#
_entry.id   6d4f6332660454cc3fcf669553cb7461
#
_cell.length_a   1.000
_cell.length_b   1.000
_cell.length_c   1.000
_cell.angle_alpha   90.00
_cell.angle_beta   90.00
_cell.angle_gamma   90.00
#
_symmetry.space_group_name_H-M   'P 1'
#
loop_
_entity.id
_entity.type
_entity.pdbx_description
1 polymer ?
#
loop_
_entity_poly.entity_id
_entity_poly.type
_entity_poly.pdbx_seq_one_letter_code
_entity_poly.pdbx_strand_id
1 'polypeptide(L)'
;MNRLHTVEVVDAGILTTIQDVGRWGYQSYGVSVSGAMDSVAHRRANVLVGNHESAASLEVTLRGPTLRFLGEARLAVSGAAFFLFLDDIPVSLDTVIHARPGQELSFGARSNGARAYVGVAGGIDVTPVLGSRSTHVPSRCGGFLGRPIKRGDRLAIGDSLDTVCHPKPIKKWLRPNYLGGCEVRVLPSVHQHWFDAKVINDLQAKPYNISVDSDRMGYRLEGTAVTWNRTEELLSQPLVMGAVQVPPQGKPIIAMADRQTVGGYPRIANVISADLPLLGQLAPGDWVSFHMCTREEACEANALVEAEFAT
;
A
#
# COMPACT_ATOMS: atom_id res chain seq x y z
N MET A 1 23.50 -18.40 9.53
CA MET A 1 22.99 -17.37 8.63
C MET A 1 24.08 -17.07 7.59
N ASN A 2 23.80 -17.36 6.33
CA ASN A 2 24.75 -17.11 5.25
C ASN A 2 24.87 -15.59 5.07
N ARG A 3 26.04 -15.00 5.38
CA ARG A 3 26.25 -13.52 5.37
C ARG A 3 26.11 -12.90 3.97
N LEU A 4 26.05 -13.72 2.92
CA LEU A 4 26.11 -13.30 1.52
C LEU A 4 24.76 -12.78 0.96
N HIS A 5 23.62 -13.05 1.63
CA HIS A 5 22.28 -12.63 1.17
C HIS A 5 21.57 -11.83 2.28
N THR A 6 22.11 -10.64 2.59
CA THR A 6 21.59 -9.84 3.70
C THR A 6 21.65 -8.35 3.35
N VAL A 7 20.60 -7.63 3.73
CA VAL A 7 20.52 -6.15 3.69
C VAL A 7 20.64 -5.62 5.11
N GLU A 8 21.57 -4.70 5.34
CA GLU A 8 21.72 -3.95 6.60
C GLU A 8 21.03 -2.60 6.49
N VAL A 9 20.25 -2.25 7.51
CA VAL A 9 19.56 -0.95 7.59
C VAL A 9 20.48 0.09 8.20
N VAL A 10 21.00 1.01 7.39
CA VAL A 10 21.88 2.13 7.82
C VAL A 10 21.03 3.29 8.35
N ASP A 11 19.95 3.62 7.68
CA ASP A 11 18.86 4.53 8.14
C ASP A 11 17.52 3.86 7.79
N ALA A 12 16.55 3.91 8.68
CA ALA A 12 15.26 3.25 8.49
C ALA A 12 14.22 4.12 7.76
N GLY A 13 14.50 5.38 7.53
CA GLY A 13 13.49 6.33 7.07
C GLY A 13 12.48 6.69 8.17
N ILE A 14 11.32 7.24 7.79
CA ILE A 14 10.25 7.58 8.76
C ILE A 14 9.48 6.33 9.16
N LEU A 15 9.03 5.56 8.17
CA LEU A 15 8.27 4.32 8.37
C LEU A 15 8.57 3.39 7.20
N THR A 16 9.34 2.35 7.46
CA THR A 16 9.60 1.27 6.51
C THR A 16 9.21 -0.06 7.14
N THR A 17 8.33 -0.81 6.46
CA THR A 17 7.82 -2.10 6.92
C THR A 17 7.96 -3.16 5.84
N ILE A 18 8.00 -4.42 6.23
CA ILE A 18 7.92 -5.54 5.28
C ILE A 18 6.45 -5.79 4.97
N GLN A 19 6.11 -5.82 3.69
CA GLN A 19 4.76 -6.08 3.21
C GLN A 19 4.78 -7.08 2.06
N ASP A 20 3.72 -7.89 1.99
CA ASP A 20 3.37 -8.76 0.88
C ASP A 20 1.93 -8.51 0.43
N VAL A 21 1.23 -9.47 -0.14
CA VAL A 21 -0.17 -9.37 -0.57
C VAL A 21 -1.17 -9.47 0.60
N GLY A 22 -0.70 -9.62 1.82
CA GLY A 22 -1.53 -9.67 3.03
C GLY A 22 -1.96 -11.06 3.48
N ARG A 23 -2.53 -11.10 4.67
CA ARG A 23 -2.89 -12.26 5.48
C ARG A 23 -4.36 -12.59 5.31
N TRP A 24 -4.70 -13.26 4.23
CA TRP A 24 -6.08 -13.61 3.87
C TRP A 24 -6.58 -14.87 4.56
N GLY A 25 -7.90 -14.97 4.78
CA GLY A 25 -8.56 -16.15 5.31
C GLY A 25 -8.76 -16.14 6.83
N TYR A 26 -8.24 -15.15 7.55
CA TYR A 26 -8.30 -15.09 9.02
C TYR A 26 -9.13 -13.94 9.56
N GLN A 27 -9.87 -13.23 8.71
CA GLN A 27 -10.67 -12.05 9.10
C GLN A 27 -11.79 -12.43 10.08
N SER A 28 -12.38 -13.62 9.95
CA SER A 28 -13.41 -14.14 10.88
C SER A 28 -12.88 -14.36 12.31
N TYR A 29 -11.56 -14.48 12.46
CA TYR A 29 -10.90 -14.57 13.77
C TYR A 29 -10.40 -13.19 14.27
N GLY A 30 -10.78 -12.10 13.63
CA GLY A 30 -10.36 -10.76 14.02
C GLY A 30 -8.93 -10.38 13.56
N VAL A 31 -8.30 -11.20 12.71
CA VAL A 31 -6.95 -10.94 12.21
C VAL A 31 -7.00 -10.03 11.00
N SER A 32 -6.37 -8.86 11.09
CA SER A 32 -6.27 -7.89 9.99
C SER A 32 -5.47 -8.48 8.81
N VAL A 33 -5.92 -8.18 7.58
CA VAL A 33 -5.25 -8.63 6.35
C VAL A 33 -3.86 -8.00 6.23
N SER A 34 -3.72 -6.72 6.52
CA SER A 34 -2.47 -5.98 6.28
C SER A 34 -2.09 -5.98 4.79
N GLY A 35 -0.80 -6.09 4.46
CA GLY A 35 -0.34 -6.08 3.07
C GLY A 35 0.02 -4.70 2.57
N ALA A 36 0.45 -4.62 1.32
CA ALA A 36 0.84 -3.37 0.68
C ALA A 36 -0.34 -2.39 0.56
N MET A 37 -0.09 -1.11 0.85
CA MET A 37 -1.07 -0.02 0.66
C MET A 37 -1.31 0.26 -0.83
N ASP A 38 -0.27 0.17 -1.65
CA ASP A 38 -0.32 0.22 -3.11
C ASP A 38 0.12 -1.14 -3.67
N SER A 39 -0.87 -1.99 -3.95
CA SER A 39 -0.64 -3.35 -4.44
C SER A 39 0.00 -3.37 -5.84
N VAL A 40 -0.27 -2.38 -6.68
CA VAL A 40 0.27 -2.30 -8.04
C VAL A 40 1.77 -2.01 -7.99
N ALA A 41 2.20 -1.00 -7.23
CA ALA A 41 3.61 -0.68 -7.09
C ALA A 41 4.40 -1.82 -6.40
N HIS A 42 3.80 -2.49 -5.41
CA HIS A 42 4.38 -3.67 -4.76
C HIS A 42 4.61 -4.81 -5.74
N ARG A 43 3.56 -5.22 -6.49
CA ARG A 43 3.65 -6.28 -7.51
C ARG A 43 4.68 -5.93 -8.56
N ARG A 44 4.69 -4.68 -9.02
CA ARG A 44 5.61 -4.18 -10.04
C ARG A 44 7.07 -4.27 -9.58
N ALA A 45 7.41 -3.83 -8.37
CA ALA A 45 8.75 -3.95 -7.82
C ALA A 45 9.24 -5.42 -7.79
N ASN A 46 8.37 -6.35 -7.46
CA ASN A 46 8.68 -7.78 -7.44
C ASN A 46 8.87 -8.37 -8.84
N VAL A 47 7.95 -8.09 -9.76
CA VAL A 47 8.03 -8.64 -11.13
C VAL A 47 9.26 -8.12 -11.88
N LEU A 48 9.66 -6.86 -11.67
CA LEU A 48 10.87 -6.28 -12.25
C LEU A 48 12.14 -7.06 -11.90
N VAL A 49 12.23 -7.60 -10.69
CA VAL A 49 13.38 -8.39 -10.24
C VAL A 49 13.22 -9.90 -10.48
N GLY A 50 12.13 -10.31 -11.11
CA GLY A 50 11.84 -11.72 -11.41
C GLY A 50 11.26 -12.50 -10.21
N ASN A 51 10.75 -11.84 -9.18
CA ASN A 51 10.02 -12.49 -8.10
C ASN A 51 8.59 -12.83 -8.52
N HIS A 52 7.98 -13.77 -7.80
CA HIS A 52 6.52 -13.86 -7.78
C HIS A 52 5.95 -12.55 -7.21
N GLU A 53 4.84 -12.06 -7.77
CA GLU A 53 4.23 -10.77 -7.39
C GLU A 53 3.84 -10.65 -5.91
N SER A 54 3.64 -11.79 -5.23
CA SER A 54 3.33 -11.86 -3.79
C SER A 54 4.55 -11.92 -2.88
N ALA A 55 5.78 -11.88 -3.41
CA ALA A 55 6.97 -11.92 -2.58
C ALA A 55 7.03 -10.69 -1.66
N ALA A 56 7.59 -10.88 -0.46
CA ALA A 56 7.72 -9.77 0.49
C ALA A 56 8.72 -8.72 0.00
N SER A 57 8.32 -7.46 0.09
CA SER A 57 9.12 -6.27 -0.24
C SER A 57 9.16 -5.29 0.94
N LEU A 58 9.98 -4.25 0.85
CA LEU A 58 9.93 -3.14 1.81
C LEU A 58 8.96 -2.07 1.31
N GLU A 59 7.94 -1.75 2.10
CA GLU A 59 7.08 -0.58 1.91
C GLU A 59 7.71 0.61 2.63
N VAL A 60 8.05 1.64 1.88
CA VAL A 60 8.70 2.87 2.32
C VAL A 60 7.68 4.00 2.33
N THR A 61 7.52 4.70 3.45
CA THR A 61 6.55 5.79 3.58
C THR A 61 7.23 7.14 3.77
N LEU A 62 6.94 8.12 2.92
CA LEU A 62 7.28 9.55 2.93
C LEU A 62 8.78 9.88 2.87
N ARG A 63 9.61 9.31 3.74
CA ARG A 63 11.08 9.42 3.73
C ARG A 63 11.67 8.03 3.77
N GLY A 64 12.50 7.71 2.77
CA GLY A 64 13.03 6.37 2.60
C GLY A 64 14.26 6.06 3.44
N PRO A 65 14.64 4.77 3.47
CA PRO A 65 15.78 4.26 4.20
C PRO A 65 17.09 4.47 3.44
N THR A 66 18.22 4.18 4.12
CA THR A 66 19.50 3.83 3.51
C THR A 66 19.76 2.36 3.80
N LEU A 67 19.96 1.56 2.75
CA LEU A 67 20.10 0.11 2.79
C LEU A 67 21.46 -0.29 2.24
N ARG A 68 22.28 -0.98 3.06
CA ARG A 68 23.58 -1.54 2.63
C ARG A 68 23.43 -3.00 2.27
N PHE A 69 23.86 -3.39 1.08
CA PHE A 69 23.85 -4.77 0.62
C PHE A 69 25.15 -5.47 1.03
N LEU A 70 25.05 -6.55 1.82
CA LEU A 70 26.23 -7.30 2.28
C LEU A 70 26.70 -8.37 1.29
N GLY A 71 25.91 -8.62 0.26
CA GLY A 71 26.21 -9.49 -0.88
C GLY A 71 25.72 -8.86 -2.19
N GLU A 72 25.92 -9.56 -3.30
CA GLU A 72 25.31 -9.15 -4.57
C GLU A 72 23.79 -9.21 -4.46
N ALA A 73 23.11 -8.19 -4.97
CA ALA A 73 21.67 -8.11 -4.98
C ALA A 73 21.15 -7.48 -6.28
N ARG A 74 20.03 -8.01 -6.74
CA ARG A 74 19.23 -7.43 -7.82
C ARG A 74 17.95 -6.87 -7.18
N LEU A 75 17.70 -5.60 -7.38
CA LEU A 75 16.56 -4.91 -6.75
C LEU A 75 15.87 -3.96 -7.73
N ALA A 76 14.65 -3.58 -7.42
CA ALA A 76 13.90 -2.53 -8.11
C ALA A 76 13.10 -1.72 -7.10
N VAL A 77 12.91 -0.44 -7.40
CA VAL A 77 12.05 0.45 -6.61
C VAL A 77 10.91 0.96 -7.48
N SER A 78 9.67 0.78 -7.01
CA SER A 78 8.46 1.23 -7.71
C SER A 78 7.53 2.00 -6.77
N GLY A 79 6.57 2.77 -7.32
CA GLY A 79 5.60 3.56 -6.55
C GLY A 79 5.96 5.04 -6.50
N ALA A 80 5.97 5.65 -5.31
CA ALA A 80 6.26 7.07 -5.13
C ALA A 80 7.60 7.48 -5.78
N ALA A 81 7.62 8.67 -6.36
CA ALA A 81 8.80 9.20 -7.04
C ALA A 81 9.79 9.79 -6.03
N PHE A 82 10.86 9.04 -5.77
CA PHE A 82 12.03 9.48 -5.03
C PHE A 82 13.22 9.65 -5.96
N PHE A 83 14.12 10.57 -5.65
CA PHE A 83 15.48 10.50 -6.18
C PHE A 83 16.20 9.35 -5.48
N LEU A 84 16.74 8.42 -6.26
CA LEU A 84 17.44 7.25 -5.75
C LEU A 84 18.91 7.32 -6.10
N PHE A 85 19.76 6.84 -5.19
CA PHE A 85 21.20 6.79 -5.38
C PHE A 85 21.74 5.43 -4.94
N LEU A 86 22.68 4.90 -5.71
CA LEU A 86 23.52 3.75 -5.33
C LEU A 86 24.95 4.26 -5.19
N ASP A 87 25.47 4.37 -3.94
CA ASP A 87 26.77 5.01 -3.63
C ASP A 87 26.88 6.40 -4.26
N ASP A 88 25.89 7.27 -4.03
CA ASP A 88 25.79 8.63 -4.58
C ASP A 88 25.60 8.73 -6.11
N ILE A 89 25.56 7.61 -6.83
CA ILE A 89 25.28 7.57 -8.26
C ILE A 89 23.76 7.50 -8.45
N PRO A 90 23.14 8.45 -9.20
CA PRO A 90 21.71 8.42 -9.46
C PRO A 90 21.29 7.13 -10.18
N VAL A 91 20.19 6.50 -9.69
CA VAL A 91 19.58 5.33 -10.32
C VAL A 91 18.08 5.58 -10.55
N SER A 92 17.52 4.87 -11.54
CA SER A 92 16.13 5.10 -11.95
C SER A 92 15.15 4.22 -11.19
N LEU A 93 13.97 4.76 -10.92
CA LEU A 93 12.78 4.00 -10.52
C LEU A 93 12.30 3.10 -11.66
N ASP A 94 11.60 2.03 -11.31
CA ASP A 94 11.01 1.06 -12.25
C ASP A 94 12.02 0.41 -13.19
N THR A 95 13.27 0.31 -12.75
CA THR A 95 14.36 -0.37 -13.44
C THR A 95 15.06 -1.35 -12.50
N VAL A 96 15.70 -2.36 -13.08
CA VAL A 96 16.53 -3.28 -12.31
C VAL A 96 17.86 -2.61 -11.95
N ILE A 97 18.18 -2.60 -10.68
CA ILE A 97 19.42 -2.08 -10.11
C ILE A 97 20.23 -3.27 -9.61
N HIS A 98 21.52 -3.31 -9.96
CA HIS A 98 22.46 -4.32 -9.48
C HIS A 98 23.37 -3.71 -8.41
N ALA A 99 23.22 -4.16 -7.18
CA ALA A 99 24.06 -3.76 -6.06
C ALA A 99 25.15 -4.80 -5.79
N ARG A 100 26.38 -4.34 -5.59
CA ARG A 100 27.55 -5.14 -5.18
C ARG A 100 27.66 -5.15 -3.65
N PRO A 101 28.43 -6.11 -3.09
CA PRO A 101 28.69 -6.13 -1.65
C PRO A 101 29.27 -4.80 -1.15
N GLY A 102 28.66 -4.25 -0.11
CA GLY A 102 29.03 -2.99 0.54
C GLY A 102 28.34 -1.76 -0.02
N GLN A 103 27.71 -1.81 -1.20
CA GLN A 103 27.01 -0.66 -1.78
C GLN A 103 25.74 -0.30 -1.02
N GLU A 104 25.41 1.00 -1.04
CA GLU A 104 24.25 1.57 -0.33
C GLU A 104 23.23 2.14 -1.31
N LEU A 105 21.99 1.65 -1.23
CA LEU A 105 20.84 2.32 -1.83
C LEU A 105 20.32 3.37 -0.86
N SER A 106 20.29 4.62 -1.26
CA SER A 106 19.72 5.71 -0.47
C SER A 106 18.57 6.42 -1.21
N PHE A 107 17.63 6.92 -0.42
CA PHE A 107 16.46 7.68 -0.89
C PHE A 107 16.67 9.16 -0.60
N GLY A 108 16.72 9.96 -1.64
CA GLY A 108 16.73 11.42 -1.56
C GLY A 108 15.32 12.01 -1.43
N ALA A 109 15.16 13.22 -1.95
CA ALA A 109 13.88 13.92 -1.91
C ALA A 109 12.78 13.16 -2.66
N ARG A 110 11.57 13.22 -2.10
CA ARG A 110 10.36 12.70 -2.72
C ARG A 110 9.70 13.82 -3.53
N SER A 111 9.32 13.54 -4.76
CA SER A 111 8.65 14.51 -5.63
C SER A 111 7.17 14.20 -5.88
N ASN A 112 6.72 12.94 -5.73
CA ASN A 112 5.36 12.54 -6.02
C ASN A 112 4.99 11.23 -5.32
N GLY A 113 3.74 11.08 -4.85
CA GLY A 113 3.24 9.91 -4.15
C GLY A 113 3.78 9.77 -2.72
N ALA A 114 3.22 8.90 -1.90
CA ALA A 114 3.60 8.73 -0.49
C ALA A 114 4.42 7.45 -0.23
N ARG A 115 4.25 6.41 -1.05
CA ARG A 115 4.81 5.07 -0.78
C ARG A 115 5.58 4.51 -1.95
N ALA A 116 6.80 4.04 -1.66
CA ALA A 116 7.62 3.28 -2.60
C ALA A 116 7.84 1.85 -2.07
N TYR A 117 8.10 0.92 -2.99
CA TYR A 117 8.34 -0.48 -2.68
C TYR A 117 9.70 -0.89 -3.20
N VAL A 118 10.51 -1.49 -2.32
CA VAL A 118 11.81 -2.08 -2.70
C VAL A 118 11.62 -3.58 -2.82
N GLY A 119 11.55 -4.07 -4.05
CA GLY A 119 11.63 -5.49 -4.37
C GLY A 119 13.09 -5.90 -4.49
N VAL A 120 13.46 -7.00 -3.85
CA VAL A 120 14.80 -7.60 -3.96
C VAL A 120 14.64 -9.01 -4.49
N ALA A 121 15.46 -9.43 -5.44
CA ALA A 121 15.39 -10.79 -6.00
C ALA A 121 15.56 -11.84 -4.89
N GLY A 122 14.60 -12.79 -4.82
CA GLY A 122 14.43 -13.73 -3.73
C GLY A 122 13.44 -13.27 -2.65
N GLY A 123 13.05 -11.98 -2.64
CA GLY A 123 12.16 -11.38 -1.63
C GLY A 123 12.85 -11.20 -0.28
N ILE A 124 12.19 -10.49 0.63
CA ILE A 124 12.66 -10.37 2.02
C ILE A 124 12.24 -11.63 2.79
N ASP A 125 13.25 -12.36 3.27
CA ASP A 125 12.99 -13.63 3.97
C ASP A 125 12.81 -13.39 5.47
N VAL A 126 11.55 -13.35 5.87
CA VAL A 126 11.11 -13.34 7.26
C VAL A 126 10.10 -14.47 7.46
N THR A 127 9.99 -14.98 8.67
CA THR A 127 9.06 -16.05 9.00
C THR A 127 7.62 -15.62 8.70
N PRO A 128 6.89 -16.34 7.85
CA PRO A 128 5.49 -16.04 7.60
C PRO A 128 4.64 -16.32 8.85
N VAL A 129 3.68 -15.44 9.11
CA VAL A 129 2.67 -15.60 10.17
C VAL A 129 1.30 -15.71 9.51
N LEU A 130 0.63 -16.83 9.72
CA LEU A 130 -0.65 -17.14 9.07
C LEU A 130 -0.57 -16.96 7.53
N GLY A 131 0.50 -17.48 6.93
CA GLY A 131 0.70 -17.47 5.47
C GLY A 131 1.19 -16.14 4.88
N SER A 132 1.43 -15.09 5.67
CA SER A 132 1.87 -13.77 5.20
C SER A 132 3.12 -13.28 5.94
N ARG A 133 3.98 -12.55 5.21
CA ARG A 133 5.14 -11.85 5.73
C ARG A 133 4.84 -10.38 6.05
N SER A 134 3.61 -9.91 5.86
CA SER A 134 3.22 -8.52 6.13
C SER A 134 3.31 -8.15 7.59
N THR A 135 3.84 -6.97 7.87
CA THR A 135 3.88 -6.36 9.20
C THR A 135 2.53 -5.71 9.51
N HIS A 136 1.89 -6.12 10.61
CA HIS A 136 0.78 -5.40 11.23
C HIS A 136 1.27 -4.76 12.52
N VAL A 137 1.62 -3.47 12.46
CA VAL A 137 2.28 -2.75 13.56
C VAL A 137 1.42 -2.71 14.83
N PRO A 138 0.08 -2.43 14.77
CA PRO A 138 -0.74 -2.35 15.97
C PRO A 138 -0.74 -3.64 16.80
N SER A 139 -0.80 -4.82 16.17
CA SER A 139 -0.76 -6.11 16.87
C SER A 139 0.65 -6.68 17.03
N ARG A 140 1.67 -6.01 16.54
CA ARG A 140 3.08 -6.47 16.54
C ARG A 140 3.23 -7.86 15.89
N CYS A 141 2.54 -8.07 14.76
CA CYS A 141 2.46 -9.35 14.08
C CYS A 141 3.14 -9.32 12.71
N GLY A 142 3.81 -10.39 12.33
CA GLY A 142 4.46 -10.57 11.03
C GLY A 142 5.67 -9.67 10.79
N GLY A 143 6.14 -9.59 9.55
CA GLY A 143 7.29 -8.80 9.15
C GLY A 143 8.55 -9.10 9.97
N PHE A 144 9.41 -8.10 10.13
CA PHE A 144 10.59 -8.20 10.95
C PHE A 144 10.25 -7.86 12.41
N LEU A 145 10.11 -8.87 13.25
CA LEU A 145 9.80 -8.75 14.68
C LEU A 145 8.50 -7.98 14.99
N GLY A 146 7.52 -8.00 14.09
CA GLY A 146 6.22 -7.32 14.26
C GLY A 146 6.30 -5.79 14.32
N ARG A 147 7.35 -5.17 13.78
CA ARG A 147 7.59 -3.72 13.87
C ARG A 147 8.18 -3.15 12.57
N PRO A 148 8.17 -1.82 12.40
CA PRO A 148 9.00 -1.18 11.38
C PRO A 148 10.48 -1.54 11.56
N ILE A 149 11.24 -1.56 10.46
CA ILE A 149 12.69 -1.74 10.52
C ILE A 149 13.35 -0.57 11.24
N LYS A 150 14.51 -0.83 11.81
CA LYS A 150 15.32 0.15 12.55
C LYS A 150 16.77 0.11 12.08
N ARG A 151 17.49 1.19 12.31
CA ARG A 151 18.94 1.22 12.09
C ARG A 151 19.62 0.04 12.78
N GLY A 152 20.51 -0.63 12.06
CA GLY A 152 21.25 -1.81 12.52
C GLY A 152 20.52 -3.14 12.32
N ASP A 153 19.25 -3.15 11.89
CA ASP A 153 18.58 -4.39 11.52
C ASP A 153 19.27 -5.02 10.31
N ARG A 154 19.31 -6.36 10.29
CA ARG A 154 19.79 -7.15 9.19
C ARG A 154 18.68 -8.05 8.67
N LEU A 155 18.28 -7.81 7.44
CA LEU A 155 17.20 -8.51 6.78
C LEU A 155 17.77 -9.59 5.86
N ALA A 156 17.39 -10.82 6.05
CA ALA A 156 17.72 -11.89 5.12
C ALA A 156 16.98 -11.69 3.79
N ILE A 157 17.65 -11.99 2.69
CA ILE A 157 17.07 -12.10 1.35
C ILE A 157 16.93 -13.59 1.06
N GLY A 158 15.79 -13.99 0.50
CA GLY A 158 15.55 -15.36 0.08
C GLY A 158 16.44 -15.76 -1.10
N ASP A 159 16.58 -17.07 -1.33
CA ASP A 159 17.38 -17.59 -2.43
C ASP A 159 16.71 -17.23 -3.78
N SER A 160 17.43 -16.49 -4.60
CA SER A 160 17.00 -16.11 -5.95
C SER A 160 17.19 -17.23 -6.98
N LEU A 161 17.86 -18.31 -6.60
CA LEU A 161 18.21 -19.41 -7.50
C LEU A 161 17.04 -20.32 -7.86
N ASP A 162 16.02 -20.40 -7.01
CA ASP A 162 14.84 -21.26 -7.25
C ASP A 162 13.72 -20.57 -8.05
N THR A 163 13.81 -19.28 -8.27
CA THR A 163 12.87 -18.51 -9.07
C THR A 163 13.60 -17.78 -10.20
N VAL A 164 14.11 -18.54 -11.18
CA VAL A 164 14.53 -17.98 -12.47
C VAL A 164 13.25 -17.63 -13.25
N CYS A 165 12.46 -16.72 -12.74
CA CYS A 165 11.60 -15.94 -13.59
C CYS A 165 12.50 -14.92 -14.29
N HIS A 166 12.62 -15.06 -15.60
CA HIS A 166 13.21 -13.99 -16.41
C HIS A 166 12.44 -12.71 -16.11
N PRO A 167 13.12 -11.54 -15.92
CA PRO A 167 12.41 -10.27 -15.75
C PRO A 167 11.40 -10.15 -16.90
N LYS A 168 10.11 -10.13 -16.56
CA LYS A 168 9.09 -9.98 -17.58
C LYS A 168 9.18 -8.55 -18.10
N PRO A 169 9.13 -8.32 -19.42
CA PRO A 169 9.03 -6.97 -19.94
C PRO A 169 7.69 -6.39 -19.49
N ILE A 170 7.71 -5.57 -18.46
CA ILE A 170 6.52 -4.84 -18.04
C ILE A 170 6.33 -3.68 -19.01
N LYS A 171 5.11 -3.50 -19.50
CA LYS A 171 4.74 -2.33 -20.33
C LYS A 171 5.18 -1.05 -19.60
N LYS A 172 5.64 -0.05 -20.36
CA LYS A 172 6.04 1.24 -19.80
C LYS A 172 4.88 1.79 -18.97
N TRP A 173 5.07 1.77 -17.64
CA TRP A 173 4.07 2.28 -16.72
C TRP A 173 4.05 3.81 -16.77
N LEU A 174 2.89 4.36 -17.04
CA LEU A 174 2.66 5.78 -16.83
C LEU A 174 2.31 5.95 -15.35
N ARG A 175 3.31 6.32 -14.54
CA ARG A 175 3.10 6.59 -13.12
C ARG A 175 2.04 7.67 -12.98
N PRO A 176 0.96 7.43 -12.20
CA PRO A 176 -0.03 8.46 -11.95
C PRO A 176 0.58 9.69 -11.31
N ASN A 177 0.01 10.84 -11.60
CA ASN A 177 0.38 12.07 -10.90
C ASN A 177 -0.45 12.19 -9.62
N TYR A 178 0.19 12.05 -8.47
CA TYR A 178 -0.45 12.15 -7.15
C TYR A 178 -0.29 13.53 -6.50
N LEU A 179 0.21 14.52 -7.22
CA LEU A 179 0.49 15.85 -6.66
C LEU A 179 -0.78 16.48 -6.08
N GLY A 180 -0.81 16.56 -4.73
CA GLY A 180 -1.87 17.18 -3.97
C GLY A 180 -3.13 16.35 -3.82
N GLY A 181 -3.26 15.17 -4.46
CA GLY A 181 -4.43 14.32 -4.29
C GLY A 181 -4.90 13.61 -5.56
N CYS A 182 -6.04 12.91 -5.46
CA CYS A 182 -6.64 12.21 -6.60
C CYS A 182 -8.17 12.07 -6.47
N GLU A 183 -8.81 11.84 -7.61
CA GLU A 183 -10.17 11.33 -7.69
C GLU A 183 -10.16 9.80 -7.68
N VAL A 184 -11.11 9.20 -6.95
CA VAL A 184 -11.30 7.75 -6.90
C VAL A 184 -12.74 7.38 -7.21
N ARG A 185 -12.91 6.29 -7.94
CA ARG A 185 -14.22 5.74 -8.26
C ARG A 185 -14.75 4.91 -7.09
N VAL A 186 -16.05 5.01 -6.86
CA VAL A 186 -16.71 4.32 -5.77
C VAL A 186 -18.01 3.65 -6.24
N LEU A 187 -18.29 2.50 -5.62
CA LEU A 187 -19.58 1.81 -5.75
C LEU A 187 -20.45 2.12 -4.54
N PRO A 188 -21.79 2.10 -4.70
CA PRO A 188 -22.71 2.16 -3.58
C PRO A 188 -22.41 1.09 -2.54
N SER A 189 -22.48 1.45 -1.25
CA SER A 189 -22.32 0.47 -0.17
C SER A 189 -23.67 -0.02 0.34
N VAL A 190 -23.65 -1.08 1.15
CA VAL A 190 -24.86 -1.72 1.69
C VAL A 190 -25.74 -0.80 2.54
N HIS A 191 -25.16 0.26 3.10
CA HIS A 191 -25.90 1.25 3.90
C HIS A 191 -26.16 2.56 3.14
N GLN A 192 -25.95 2.61 1.82
CA GLN A 192 -26.17 3.85 1.06
C GLN A 192 -27.60 4.39 1.24
N HIS A 193 -28.60 3.51 1.42
CA HIS A 193 -30.00 3.87 1.67
C HIS A 193 -30.26 4.57 3.02
N TRP A 194 -29.24 4.70 3.90
CA TRP A 194 -29.29 5.50 5.12
C TRP A 194 -28.97 6.97 4.87
N PHE A 195 -28.48 7.30 3.69
CA PHE A 195 -28.04 8.63 3.31
C PHE A 195 -29.00 9.22 2.26
N ASP A 196 -29.40 10.45 2.46
CA ASP A 196 -30.23 11.16 1.50
C ASP A 196 -29.50 11.39 0.18
N ALA A 197 -30.24 11.45 -0.94
CA ALA A 197 -29.65 11.67 -2.26
C ALA A 197 -28.79 12.95 -2.32
N LYS A 198 -29.20 13.99 -1.58
CA LYS A 198 -28.41 15.22 -1.45
C LYS A 198 -27.03 14.95 -0.83
N VAL A 199 -26.96 14.16 0.23
CA VAL A 199 -25.71 13.81 0.91
C VAL A 199 -24.78 13.03 -0.01
N ILE A 200 -25.33 12.12 -0.82
CA ILE A 200 -24.56 11.36 -1.81
C ILE A 200 -24.01 12.29 -2.91
N ASN A 201 -24.80 13.28 -3.35
CA ASN A 201 -24.34 14.28 -4.31
C ASN A 201 -23.26 15.19 -3.69
N ASP A 202 -23.47 15.63 -2.45
CA ASP A 202 -22.51 16.49 -1.72
C ASP A 202 -21.16 15.77 -1.51
N LEU A 203 -21.16 14.44 -1.30
CA LEU A 203 -19.94 13.62 -1.18
C LEU A 203 -19.08 13.70 -2.45
N GLN A 204 -19.72 13.80 -3.64
CA GLN A 204 -19.05 13.87 -4.93
C GLN A 204 -18.69 15.31 -5.33
N ALA A 205 -19.38 16.31 -4.78
CA ALA A 205 -19.29 17.70 -5.25
C ALA A 205 -17.99 18.40 -4.81
N LYS A 206 -17.35 17.93 -3.72
CA LYS A 206 -16.18 18.61 -3.14
C LYS A 206 -15.14 17.58 -2.66
N PRO A 207 -13.87 17.90 -2.81
CA PRO A 207 -12.81 17.06 -2.27
C PRO A 207 -12.77 17.11 -0.73
N TYR A 208 -12.21 16.06 -0.14
CA TYR A 208 -11.88 15.94 1.27
C TYR A 208 -10.37 15.93 1.43
N ASN A 209 -9.85 16.52 2.51
CA ASN A 209 -8.43 16.46 2.83
C ASN A 209 -8.13 15.26 3.74
N ILE A 210 -7.00 14.60 3.51
CA ILE A 210 -6.49 13.55 4.38
C ILE A 210 -5.95 14.19 5.65
N SER A 211 -6.53 13.84 6.81
CA SER A 211 -6.09 14.34 8.11
C SER A 211 -4.70 13.81 8.50
N VAL A 212 -4.00 14.56 9.33
CA VAL A 212 -2.71 14.14 9.93
C VAL A 212 -2.84 12.91 10.83
N ASP A 213 -4.05 12.64 11.35
CA ASP A 213 -4.37 11.47 12.16
C ASP A 213 -4.64 10.20 11.32
N SER A 214 -4.33 10.24 10.04
CA SER A 214 -4.50 9.12 9.11
C SER A 214 -3.30 8.19 9.16
N ASP A 215 -3.59 6.89 9.12
CA ASP A 215 -2.58 5.83 9.12
C ASP A 215 -2.95 4.67 8.20
N ARG A 216 -2.26 3.53 8.33
CA ARG A 216 -2.55 2.32 7.57
C ARG A 216 -3.87 1.63 7.96
N MET A 217 -4.48 1.98 9.10
CA MET A 217 -5.81 1.47 9.49
C MET A 217 -6.92 2.18 8.75
N GLY A 218 -6.79 3.52 8.57
CA GLY A 218 -7.80 4.31 7.89
C GLY A 218 -7.41 5.76 7.67
N TYR A 219 -7.88 6.31 6.57
CA TYR A 219 -7.73 7.73 6.26
C TYR A 219 -8.93 8.49 6.80
N ARG A 220 -8.69 9.37 7.78
CA ARG A 220 -9.67 10.30 8.32
C ARG A 220 -9.78 11.50 7.39
N LEU A 221 -11.00 11.81 6.99
CA LEU A 221 -11.25 12.85 6.00
C LEU A 221 -11.78 14.12 6.65
N GLU A 222 -11.26 15.25 6.23
CA GLU A 222 -11.69 16.58 6.63
C GLU A 222 -12.34 17.29 5.45
N GLY A 223 -13.58 17.76 5.62
CA GLY A 223 -14.38 18.38 4.57
C GLY A 223 -15.82 18.54 4.99
N THR A 224 -16.73 18.53 4.00
CA THR A 224 -18.17 18.62 4.23
C THR A 224 -18.66 17.44 5.07
N ALA A 225 -19.39 17.74 6.14
CA ALA A 225 -19.94 16.70 7.00
C ALA A 225 -20.97 15.86 6.24
N VAL A 226 -20.84 14.55 6.37
CA VAL A 226 -21.78 13.56 5.82
C VAL A 226 -22.73 13.13 6.93
N THR A 227 -24.00 13.41 6.78
CA THR A 227 -25.04 13.08 7.78
C THR A 227 -25.89 11.91 7.32
N TRP A 228 -26.44 11.18 8.28
CA TRP A 228 -27.37 10.08 8.02
C TRP A 228 -28.50 10.10 9.05
N ASN A 229 -29.70 9.68 8.62
CA ASN A 229 -30.96 9.87 9.35
C ASN A 229 -31.49 8.54 9.90
N ARG A 230 -30.72 7.86 10.73
CA ARG A 230 -31.15 6.62 11.40
C ARG A 230 -30.75 6.66 12.87
N THR A 231 -31.65 6.19 13.74
CA THR A 231 -31.42 6.05 15.17
C THR A 231 -31.06 4.62 15.57
N GLU A 232 -31.09 3.69 14.59
CA GLU A 232 -30.81 2.28 14.83
C GLU A 232 -29.30 2.05 15.08
N GLU A 233 -28.97 1.28 16.09
CA GLU A 233 -27.60 0.81 16.31
C GLU A 233 -27.21 -0.19 15.21
N LEU A 234 -26.10 0.07 14.55
CA LEU A 234 -25.55 -0.84 13.56
C LEU A 234 -24.68 -1.90 14.23
N LEU A 235 -25.11 -3.16 14.12
CA LEU A 235 -24.23 -4.26 14.49
C LEU A 235 -22.97 -4.25 13.64
N SER A 236 -21.82 -4.56 14.28
CA SER A 236 -20.55 -4.63 13.58
C SER A 236 -20.59 -5.66 12.44
N GLN A 237 -20.19 -5.24 11.26
CA GLN A 237 -20.21 -6.03 10.02
C GLN A 237 -18.80 -6.13 9.42
N PRO A 238 -18.52 -7.16 8.60
CA PRO A 238 -17.22 -7.30 7.92
C PRO A 238 -16.85 -6.02 7.16
N LEU A 239 -15.59 -5.60 7.28
CA LEU A 239 -15.07 -4.36 6.71
C LEU A 239 -14.03 -4.65 5.62
N VAL A 240 -14.28 -4.13 4.42
CA VAL A 240 -13.35 -4.24 3.28
C VAL A 240 -12.43 -3.02 3.20
N MET A 241 -11.25 -3.16 2.58
CA MET A 241 -10.40 -2.03 2.22
C MET A 241 -11.14 -1.13 1.23
N GLY A 242 -11.02 0.18 1.39
CA GLY A 242 -11.73 1.16 0.56
C GLY A 242 -13.16 1.46 1.03
N ALA A 243 -13.68 0.80 2.07
CA ALA A 243 -14.98 1.15 2.64
C ALA A 243 -14.97 2.56 3.24
N VAL A 244 -15.89 3.42 2.81
CA VAL A 244 -16.06 4.79 3.31
C VAL A 244 -17.10 4.77 4.42
N GLN A 245 -16.64 4.74 5.67
CA GLN A 245 -17.45 4.75 6.88
C GLN A 245 -17.75 6.17 7.32
N VAL A 246 -18.95 6.38 7.86
CA VAL A 246 -19.38 7.69 8.37
C VAL A 246 -19.70 7.57 9.87
N PRO A 247 -18.79 7.98 10.75
CA PRO A 247 -19.06 8.06 12.19
C PRO A 247 -20.11 9.13 12.51
N PRO A 248 -20.67 9.15 13.74
CA PRO A 248 -21.69 10.14 14.16
C PRO A 248 -21.25 11.60 13.98
N GLN A 249 -19.97 11.90 14.01
CA GLN A 249 -19.41 13.25 13.81
C GLN A 249 -19.49 13.71 12.33
N GLY A 250 -19.91 12.84 11.41
CA GLY A 250 -20.04 13.14 9.99
C GLY A 250 -18.72 13.27 9.23
N LYS A 251 -17.57 12.91 9.83
CA LYS A 251 -16.27 12.93 9.16
C LYS A 251 -15.97 11.55 8.57
N PRO A 252 -15.95 11.38 7.23
CA PRO A 252 -15.77 10.06 6.65
C PRO A 252 -14.38 9.48 6.97
N ILE A 253 -14.32 8.15 7.03
CA ILE A 253 -13.08 7.38 7.21
C ILE A 253 -13.00 6.32 6.11
N ILE A 254 -11.93 6.33 5.33
CA ILE A 254 -11.67 5.27 4.35
C ILE A 254 -10.85 4.17 5.03
N ALA A 255 -11.40 2.97 5.10
CA ALA A 255 -10.69 1.82 5.67
C ALA A 255 -9.51 1.40 4.78
N MET A 256 -8.30 1.27 5.35
CA MET A 256 -7.07 0.99 4.61
C MET A 256 -6.51 -0.42 4.92
N ALA A 257 -5.26 -0.70 4.57
CA ALA A 257 -4.70 -2.06 4.59
C ALA A 257 -4.72 -2.72 5.99
N ASP A 258 -4.40 -1.97 7.05
CA ASP A 258 -4.38 -2.49 8.44
C ASP A 258 -5.71 -2.31 9.18
N ARG A 259 -6.81 -2.05 8.44
CA ARG A 259 -8.15 -1.88 9.01
C ARG A 259 -8.54 -3.05 9.90
N GLN A 260 -9.40 -2.76 10.84
CA GLN A 260 -10.09 -3.80 11.61
C GLN A 260 -10.97 -4.68 10.71
N THR A 261 -11.24 -5.91 11.13
CA THR A 261 -11.98 -6.88 10.32
C THR A 261 -13.48 -6.63 10.28
N VAL A 262 -14.00 -5.96 11.32
CA VAL A 262 -15.41 -5.56 11.45
C VAL A 262 -15.50 -4.09 11.84
N GLY A 263 -16.61 -3.44 11.48
CA GLY A 263 -16.90 -2.06 11.85
C GLY A 263 -18.39 -1.83 12.06
N GLY A 264 -18.73 -0.91 12.97
CA GLY A 264 -20.12 -0.58 13.36
C GLY A 264 -20.58 0.79 12.84
N TYR A 265 -19.85 1.44 11.95
CA TYR A 265 -20.31 2.69 11.32
C TYR A 265 -20.98 2.42 9.97
N PRO A 266 -22.04 3.16 9.62
CA PRO A 266 -22.64 3.06 8.30
C PRO A 266 -21.64 3.39 7.21
N ARG A 267 -21.73 2.65 6.11
CA ARG A 267 -20.85 2.80 4.93
C ARG A 267 -21.66 3.42 3.81
N ILE A 268 -21.21 4.57 3.31
CA ILE A 268 -21.86 5.28 2.22
C ILE A 268 -21.43 4.72 0.85
N ALA A 269 -20.15 4.38 0.70
CA ALA A 269 -19.56 3.93 -0.55
C ALA A 269 -18.39 2.95 -0.30
N ASN A 270 -17.92 2.29 -1.36
CA ASN A 270 -16.68 1.51 -1.35
C ASN A 270 -15.84 1.91 -2.56
N VAL A 271 -14.59 2.28 -2.35
CA VAL A 271 -13.63 2.54 -3.43
C VAL A 271 -13.39 1.26 -4.21
N ILE A 272 -13.37 1.33 -5.54
CA ILE A 272 -13.13 0.17 -6.40
C ILE A 272 -11.69 -0.35 -6.27
N SER A 273 -11.48 -1.63 -6.50
CA SER A 273 -10.17 -2.28 -6.32
C SER A 273 -9.06 -1.64 -7.15
N ALA A 274 -9.38 -1.22 -8.38
CA ALA A 274 -8.43 -0.57 -9.28
C ALA A 274 -7.91 0.79 -8.77
N ASP A 275 -8.66 1.47 -7.90
CA ASP A 275 -8.30 2.80 -7.39
C ASP A 275 -7.72 2.77 -5.96
N LEU A 276 -7.73 1.61 -5.29
CA LEU A 276 -7.07 1.45 -3.98
C LEU A 276 -5.57 1.81 -3.99
N PRO A 277 -4.80 1.47 -5.05
CA PRO A 277 -3.42 1.90 -5.17
C PRO A 277 -3.24 3.42 -5.17
N LEU A 278 -4.18 4.18 -5.75
CA LEU A 278 -4.16 5.65 -5.75
C LEU A 278 -4.25 6.19 -4.33
N LEU A 279 -5.18 5.65 -3.52
CA LEU A 279 -5.27 5.99 -2.10
C LEU A 279 -3.96 5.66 -1.37
N GLY A 280 -3.35 4.51 -1.69
CA GLY A 280 -2.06 4.10 -1.12
C GLY A 280 -0.94 5.14 -1.31
N GLN A 281 -1.08 6.03 -2.28
CA GLN A 281 -0.10 7.07 -2.60
C GLN A 281 -0.40 8.45 -1.99
N LEU A 282 -1.52 8.59 -1.28
CA LEU A 282 -1.87 9.85 -0.61
C LEU A 282 -1.18 9.98 0.74
N ALA A 283 -0.82 11.21 1.08
CA ALA A 283 -0.23 11.64 2.34
C ALA A 283 -1.20 12.56 3.11
N PRO A 284 -1.00 12.78 4.41
CA PRO A 284 -1.69 13.84 5.13
C PRO A 284 -1.56 15.19 4.42
N GLY A 285 -2.68 15.90 4.27
CA GLY A 285 -2.79 17.16 3.55
C GLY A 285 -3.17 17.03 2.07
N ASP A 286 -3.02 15.85 1.46
CA ASP A 286 -3.52 15.60 0.12
C ASP A 286 -5.06 15.52 0.14
N TRP A 287 -5.67 15.79 -1.03
CA TRP A 287 -7.11 15.69 -1.19
C TRP A 287 -7.53 14.38 -1.87
N VAL A 288 -8.75 13.95 -1.58
CA VAL A 288 -9.44 12.87 -2.28
C VAL A 288 -10.85 13.31 -2.64
N SER A 289 -11.29 13.07 -3.87
CA SER A 289 -12.67 13.22 -4.32
C SER A 289 -13.24 11.87 -4.76
N PHE A 290 -14.57 11.77 -4.72
CA PHE A 290 -15.27 10.54 -5.03
C PHE A 290 -16.11 10.71 -6.29
N HIS A 291 -16.08 9.71 -7.15
CA HIS A 291 -16.92 9.62 -8.33
C HIS A 291 -17.68 8.29 -8.33
N MET A 292 -19.02 8.35 -8.33
CA MET A 292 -19.82 7.13 -8.43
C MET A 292 -19.67 6.50 -9.80
N CYS A 293 -19.41 5.21 -9.83
CA CYS A 293 -19.33 4.42 -11.07
C CYS A 293 -20.25 3.21 -11.02
N THR A 294 -20.42 2.57 -12.17
CA THR A 294 -21.16 1.32 -12.29
C THR A 294 -20.26 0.13 -11.94
N ARG A 295 -20.90 -1.03 -11.71
CA ARG A 295 -20.16 -2.27 -11.47
C ARG A 295 -19.35 -2.70 -12.70
N GLU A 296 -19.90 -2.48 -13.89
CA GLU A 296 -19.28 -2.76 -15.17
C GLU A 296 -17.99 -1.95 -15.33
N GLU A 297 -18.04 -0.65 -15.11
CA GLU A 297 -16.87 0.25 -15.12
C GLU A 297 -15.80 -0.17 -14.10
N ALA A 298 -16.23 -0.59 -12.91
CA ALA A 298 -15.30 -1.08 -11.88
C ALA A 298 -14.61 -2.40 -12.30
N CYS A 299 -15.35 -3.31 -12.94
CA CYS A 299 -14.80 -4.56 -13.46
C CYS A 299 -13.81 -4.32 -14.61
N GLU A 300 -14.16 -3.43 -15.55
CA GLU A 300 -13.29 -3.04 -16.66
C GLU A 300 -11.99 -2.41 -16.15
N ALA A 301 -12.09 -1.50 -15.19
CA ALA A 301 -10.93 -0.87 -14.58
C ALA A 301 -10.00 -1.89 -13.92
N ASN A 302 -10.56 -2.86 -13.20
CA ASN A 302 -9.77 -3.91 -12.56
C ASN A 302 -9.12 -4.82 -13.60
N ALA A 303 -9.81 -5.15 -14.70
CA ALA A 303 -9.26 -5.95 -15.79
C ALA A 303 -8.06 -5.25 -16.45
N LEU A 304 -8.10 -3.93 -16.61
CA LEU A 304 -6.97 -3.14 -17.13
C LEU A 304 -5.74 -3.21 -16.20
N VAL A 305 -5.94 -3.12 -14.87
CA VAL A 305 -4.85 -3.28 -13.91
C VAL A 305 -4.25 -4.68 -13.98
N GLU A 306 -5.08 -5.73 -14.00
CA GLU A 306 -4.59 -7.11 -14.09
C GLU A 306 -3.88 -7.40 -15.42
N ALA A 307 -4.30 -6.77 -16.52
CA ALA A 307 -3.66 -6.91 -17.83
C ALA A 307 -2.20 -6.37 -17.86
N GLU A 308 -1.80 -5.53 -16.92
CA GLU A 308 -0.40 -5.10 -16.80
C GLU A 308 0.51 -6.24 -16.33
N PHE A 309 -0.03 -7.20 -15.58
CA PHE A 309 0.70 -8.33 -15.01
C PHE A 309 0.45 -9.65 -15.76
N ALA A 310 -0.58 -9.70 -16.61
CA ALA A 310 -0.84 -10.84 -17.46
C ALA A 310 0.25 -10.96 -18.55
N THR A 311 0.82 -12.13 -18.68
CA THR A 311 1.84 -12.49 -19.70
C THR A 311 1.26 -13.39 -20.74
#